data_333116b2fc41bc3c82939ce3943d51ce
#
_entry.id   333116b2fc41bc3c82939ce3943d51ce
#
_cell.length_a   1.000
_cell.length_b   1.000
_cell.length_c   1.000
_cell.angle_alpha   90.00
_cell.angle_beta   90.00
_cell.angle_gamma   90.00
#
_symmetry.space_group_name_H-M   'P 1'
#
loop_
_entity.id
_entity.type
_entity.pdbx_description
1 polymer ?
#
loop_
_entity_poly.entity_id
_entity_poly.type
_entity_poly.pdbx_seq_one_letter_code
_entity_poly.pdbx_strand_id
1 'polypeptide(L)'
;MVSVIVPVYNAEKYLRKCIDTICNQTYRDLEIILVDDGSTDGSLSICDELADKDKRIKVIHKPNGGSTSARNAGLAAATGEYIGFIDSDDWIEPEMYEVLWKNCIENQADIAVVNKFINHEKSQYQDVLHVLPGIYEKNDGVVVKNIIYTEDYSERGISPNLWDKLFKRELILLHQAGIDERTKFAEDDICVYSALLDADRVVIIDEALYHYRMHAESVCHTPDDTYFEKINLFYLQMKKIFLEHKDADLLMQKLKKYMLEFVLRGVNYSFGFSKHPLIPFFIPPYEILKSNNVKNVVLYGAGRVGQDYYQAFQTSKYIDVVAWVDRQYEDYRRQGMPVDAVESIVKVECDGILIAVENAELADRIKKSLIELGIQETILLWEKSRTVISSLEDELL
;
A
#
# COMPACT_ATOMS: atom_id res chain seq x y z
N MET A 1 -3.87 -25.32 -13.20
CA MET A 1 -2.99 -25.41 -12.00
C MET A 1 -2.37 -24.05 -11.71
N VAL A 2 -2.31 -23.65 -10.44
CA VAL A 2 -1.68 -22.42 -9.97
C VAL A 2 -0.46 -22.77 -9.12
N SER A 3 0.69 -22.14 -9.36
CA SER A 3 1.86 -22.22 -8.47
C SER A 3 1.86 -21.00 -7.55
N VAL A 4 1.87 -21.24 -6.24
CA VAL A 4 1.94 -20.24 -5.19
C VAL A 4 3.36 -20.19 -4.63
N ILE A 5 4.05 -19.07 -4.80
CA ILE A 5 5.43 -18.88 -4.37
C ILE A 5 5.45 -18.07 -3.09
N VAL A 6 6.09 -18.61 -2.06
CA VAL A 6 6.24 -17.97 -0.75
C VAL A 6 7.73 -17.79 -0.45
N PRO A 7 8.29 -16.58 -0.59
CA PRO A 7 9.61 -16.26 -0.07
C PRO A 7 9.61 -16.31 1.45
N VAL A 8 10.57 -17.01 2.04
CA VAL A 8 10.66 -17.19 3.50
C VAL A 8 12.02 -16.71 3.98
N TYR A 9 12.05 -15.77 4.91
CA TYR A 9 13.26 -15.34 5.62
C TYR A 9 12.92 -14.88 7.02
N ASN A 10 13.37 -15.63 8.04
CA ASN A 10 13.14 -15.35 9.46
C ASN A 10 11.67 -15.05 9.80
N ALA A 11 10.77 -15.92 9.34
CA ALA A 11 9.32 -15.79 9.47
C ALA A 11 8.69 -16.79 10.46
N GLU A 12 9.47 -17.44 11.31
CA GLU A 12 9.06 -18.50 12.24
C GLU A 12 7.73 -18.21 12.94
N LYS A 13 7.53 -16.95 13.37
CA LYS A 13 6.36 -16.52 14.13
C LYS A 13 5.06 -16.56 13.32
N TYR A 14 5.11 -16.37 11.99
CA TYR A 14 3.94 -16.14 11.15
C TYR A 14 3.71 -17.25 10.12
N LEU A 15 4.78 -17.93 9.71
CA LEU A 15 4.84 -18.85 8.58
C LEU A 15 3.77 -19.95 8.63
N ARG A 16 3.52 -20.55 9.81
CA ARG A 16 2.50 -21.61 9.93
C ARG A 16 1.12 -21.12 9.53
N LYS A 17 0.70 -19.94 10.04
CA LYS A 17 -0.59 -19.36 9.69
C LYS A 17 -0.67 -19.07 8.18
N CYS A 18 0.38 -18.50 7.62
CA CYS A 18 0.47 -18.22 6.18
C CYS A 18 0.21 -19.49 5.37
N ILE A 19 1.00 -20.53 5.59
CA ILE A 19 0.92 -21.78 4.80
C ILE A 19 -0.38 -22.53 5.05
N ASP A 20 -0.89 -22.53 6.28
CA ASP A 20 -2.18 -23.16 6.60
C ASP A 20 -3.32 -22.54 5.77
N THR A 21 -3.33 -21.22 5.55
CA THR A 21 -4.36 -20.58 4.71
C THR A 21 -4.23 -20.93 3.23
N ILE A 22 -3.00 -21.12 2.73
CA ILE A 22 -2.75 -21.57 1.35
C ILE A 22 -3.17 -23.03 1.17
N CYS A 23 -2.82 -23.91 2.11
CA CYS A 23 -3.19 -25.34 2.06
C CYS A 23 -4.71 -25.56 2.13
N ASN A 24 -5.43 -24.67 2.81
CA ASN A 24 -6.88 -24.73 2.99
C ASN A 24 -7.70 -23.97 1.93
N GLN A 25 -7.08 -23.47 0.87
CA GLN A 25 -7.80 -22.84 -0.24
C GLN A 25 -8.88 -23.75 -0.83
N THR A 26 -10.02 -23.17 -1.26
CA THR A 26 -11.09 -23.91 -1.94
C THR A 26 -10.64 -24.43 -3.30
N TYR A 27 -9.80 -23.67 -4.01
CA TYR A 27 -9.12 -24.13 -5.22
C TYR A 27 -8.01 -25.13 -4.87
N ARG A 28 -8.15 -26.40 -5.30
CA ARG A 28 -7.27 -27.50 -4.87
C ARG A 28 -6.08 -27.79 -5.77
N ASP A 29 -6.13 -27.39 -7.03
CA ASP A 29 -5.07 -27.65 -8.02
C ASP A 29 -3.90 -26.66 -7.86
N LEU A 30 -3.30 -26.67 -6.66
CA LEU A 30 -2.20 -25.83 -6.23
C LEU A 30 -0.88 -26.58 -6.16
N GLU A 31 0.18 -25.94 -6.64
CA GLU A 31 1.58 -26.22 -6.32
C GLU A 31 2.08 -25.12 -5.39
N ILE A 32 2.61 -25.45 -4.22
CA ILE A 32 3.05 -24.49 -3.21
C ILE A 32 4.57 -24.58 -3.11
N ILE A 33 5.27 -23.47 -3.38
CA ILE A 33 6.72 -23.42 -3.43
C ILE A 33 7.23 -22.48 -2.33
N LEU A 34 7.76 -23.07 -1.27
CA LEU A 34 8.39 -22.35 -0.17
C LEU A 34 9.86 -22.16 -0.50
N VAL A 35 10.32 -20.93 -0.54
CA VAL A 35 11.73 -20.61 -0.83
C VAL A 35 12.37 -20.04 0.42
N ASP A 36 13.05 -20.87 1.19
CA ASP A 36 13.84 -20.39 2.33
C ASP A 36 15.11 -19.70 1.84
N ASP A 37 15.18 -18.40 2.05
CA ASP A 37 16.27 -17.53 1.63
C ASP A 37 17.35 -17.42 2.71
N GLY A 38 17.75 -18.57 3.27
CA GLY A 38 18.82 -18.65 4.26
C GLY A 38 18.40 -18.16 5.64
N SER A 39 17.21 -18.55 6.12
CA SER A 39 16.73 -18.23 7.46
C SER A 39 17.67 -18.74 8.56
N THR A 40 17.75 -17.98 9.65
CA THR A 40 18.58 -18.28 10.83
C THR A 40 17.74 -18.64 12.06
N ASP A 41 16.42 -18.55 11.96
CA ASP A 41 15.43 -18.96 12.97
C ASP A 41 14.83 -20.34 12.68
N GLY A 42 13.68 -20.69 13.26
CA GLY A 42 12.99 -21.97 13.06
C GLY A 42 12.27 -22.10 11.70
N SER A 43 12.30 -21.11 10.81
CA SER A 43 11.54 -21.10 9.54
C SER A 43 11.86 -22.28 8.65
N LEU A 44 13.14 -22.63 8.51
CA LEU A 44 13.59 -23.79 7.72
C LEU A 44 12.93 -25.08 8.18
N SER A 45 12.99 -25.36 9.49
CA SER A 45 12.39 -26.57 10.08
C SER A 45 10.87 -26.61 9.89
N ILE A 46 10.21 -25.44 9.91
CA ILE A 46 8.77 -25.34 9.67
C ILE A 46 8.44 -25.66 8.21
N CYS A 47 9.22 -25.17 7.26
CA CYS A 47 9.05 -25.48 5.83
C CYS A 47 9.11 -26.99 5.58
N ASP A 48 10.14 -27.65 6.10
CA ASP A 48 10.33 -29.10 5.94
C ASP A 48 9.20 -29.91 6.58
N GLU A 49 8.80 -29.55 7.81
CA GLU A 49 7.68 -30.19 8.50
C GLU A 49 6.35 -30.06 7.70
N LEU A 50 6.09 -28.90 7.10
CA LEU A 50 4.88 -28.68 6.31
C LEU A 50 4.91 -29.45 4.99
N ALA A 51 6.06 -29.55 4.33
CA ALA A 51 6.23 -30.34 3.11
C ALA A 51 6.05 -31.86 3.35
N ASP A 52 6.42 -32.35 4.52
CA ASP A 52 6.15 -33.75 4.91
C ASP A 52 4.65 -34.04 5.05
N LYS A 53 3.85 -33.04 5.46
CA LYS A 53 2.41 -33.16 5.69
C LYS A 53 1.56 -32.96 4.44
N ASP A 54 1.97 -32.10 3.52
CA ASP A 54 1.23 -31.79 2.28
C ASP A 54 2.12 -31.95 1.05
N LYS A 55 1.83 -32.92 0.20
CA LYS A 55 2.61 -33.25 -0.99
C LYS A 55 2.55 -32.21 -2.10
N ARG A 56 1.69 -31.21 -1.98
CA ARG A 56 1.66 -30.04 -2.88
C ARG A 56 2.78 -29.05 -2.57
N ILE A 57 3.40 -29.14 -1.37
CA ILE A 57 4.46 -28.25 -0.92
C ILE A 57 5.82 -28.76 -1.42
N LYS A 58 6.56 -27.88 -2.07
CA LYS A 58 7.97 -28.04 -2.44
C LYS A 58 8.79 -27.00 -1.68
N VAL A 59 9.93 -27.41 -1.12
CA VAL A 59 10.84 -26.50 -0.40
C VAL A 59 12.12 -26.33 -1.18
N ILE A 60 12.57 -25.08 -1.31
CA ILE A 60 13.85 -24.71 -1.90
C ILE A 60 14.65 -23.98 -0.83
N HIS A 61 15.85 -24.50 -0.52
CA HIS A 61 16.78 -23.87 0.39
C HIS A 61 17.90 -23.20 -0.40
N LYS A 62 18.18 -21.95 -0.09
CA LYS A 62 19.26 -21.21 -0.76
C LYS A 62 19.95 -20.24 0.21
N PRO A 63 21.21 -19.85 -0.05
CA PRO A 63 21.83 -18.76 0.66
C PRO A 63 21.03 -17.46 0.47
N ASN A 64 21.01 -16.59 1.50
CA ASN A 64 20.27 -15.34 1.45
C ASN A 64 20.70 -14.47 0.25
N GLY A 65 19.75 -14.06 -0.56
CA GLY A 65 19.90 -13.21 -1.73
C GLY A 65 18.84 -12.11 -1.82
N GLY A 66 17.90 -12.10 -0.87
CA GLY A 66 16.77 -11.17 -0.81
C GLY A 66 15.54 -11.64 -1.59
N SER A 67 14.44 -10.89 -1.45
CA SER A 67 13.11 -11.20 -1.97
C SER A 67 13.09 -11.53 -3.46
N THR A 68 13.71 -10.69 -4.29
CA THR A 68 13.84 -10.91 -5.75
C THR A 68 14.50 -12.25 -6.07
N SER A 69 15.61 -12.59 -5.39
CA SER A 69 16.33 -13.83 -5.60
C SER A 69 15.51 -15.06 -5.17
N ALA A 70 14.77 -14.94 -4.07
CA ALA A 70 13.87 -16.00 -3.60
C ALA A 70 12.69 -16.22 -4.58
N ARG A 71 12.06 -15.15 -5.04
CA ARG A 71 10.98 -15.22 -6.04
C ARG A 71 11.47 -15.82 -7.37
N ASN A 72 12.66 -15.45 -7.82
CA ASN A 72 13.27 -16.03 -9.03
C ASN A 72 13.51 -17.54 -8.88
N ALA A 73 13.99 -18.00 -7.73
CA ALA A 73 14.17 -19.43 -7.47
C ALA A 73 12.81 -20.17 -7.46
N GLY A 74 11.79 -19.59 -6.86
CA GLY A 74 10.43 -20.13 -6.87
C GLY A 74 9.84 -20.21 -8.28
N LEU A 75 9.98 -19.14 -9.08
CA LEU A 75 9.51 -19.08 -10.47
C LEU A 75 10.21 -20.13 -11.35
N ALA A 76 11.50 -20.35 -11.16
CA ALA A 76 12.25 -21.35 -11.92
C ALA A 76 11.75 -22.80 -11.64
N ALA A 77 11.18 -23.04 -10.48
CA ALA A 77 10.62 -24.35 -10.08
C ALA A 77 9.11 -24.47 -10.36
N ALA A 78 8.42 -23.35 -10.63
CA ALA A 78 6.99 -23.31 -10.83
C ALA A 78 6.58 -23.95 -12.17
N THR A 79 5.55 -24.79 -12.12
CA THR A 79 5.02 -25.51 -13.29
C THR A 79 3.59 -25.11 -13.64
N GLY A 80 2.92 -24.33 -12.78
CA GLY A 80 1.55 -23.85 -13.00
C GLY A 80 1.45 -22.90 -14.18
N GLU A 81 0.27 -22.86 -14.78
CA GLU A 81 -0.06 -21.92 -15.86
C GLU A 81 -0.15 -20.48 -15.34
N TYR A 82 -0.58 -20.34 -14.08
CA TYR A 82 -0.66 -19.08 -13.37
C TYR A 82 0.21 -19.11 -12.11
N ILE A 83 0.72 -17.94 -11.74
CA ILE A 83 1.59 -17.74 -10.59
C ILE A 83 0.96 -16.73 -9.62
N GLY A 84 0.87 -17.11 -8.36
CA GLY A 84 0.60 -16.22 -7.24
C GLY A 84 1.81 -16.11 -6.31
N PHE A 85 1.90 -14.99 -5.60
CA PHE A 85 2.89 -14.77 -4.55
C PHE A 85 2.19 -14.50 -3.23
N ILE A 86 2.78 -14.94 -2.13
CA ILE A 86 2.30 -14.62 -0.78
C ILE A 86 3.51 -14.31 0.09
N ASP A 87 3.46 -13.22 0.84
CA ASP A 87 4.51 -12.91 1.80
C ASP A 87 4.34 -13.78 3.06
N SER A 88 5.44 -14.28 3.62
CA SER A 88 5.44 -15.33 4.66
C SER A 88 4.88 -14.90 6.02
N ASP A 89 4.65 -13.61 6.22
CA ASP A 89 4.06 -13.00 7.41
C ASP A 89 2.56 -12.68 7.28
N ASP A 90 1.98 -12.88 6.09
CA ASP A 90 0.60 -12.59 5.74
C ASP A 90 -0.30 -13.84 5.71
N TRP A 91 -1.58 -13.67 5.36
CA TRP A 91 -2.53 -14.78 5.15
C TRP A 91 -3.64 -14.39 4.17
N ILE A 92 -4.38 -15.38 3.69
CA ILE A 92 -5.39 -15.17 2.65
C ILE A 92 -6.74 -15.80 3.03
N GLU A 93 -7.83 -15.26 2.46
CA GLU A 93 -9.16 -15.83 2.58
C GLU A 93 -9.26 -17.17 1.82
N PRO A 94 -10.12 -18.11 2.27
CA PRO A 94 -10.18 -19.46 1.71
C PRO A 94 -10.47 -19.52 0.21
N GLU A 95 -11.17 -18.57 -0.35
CA GLU A 95 -11.61 -18.50 -1.75
C GLU A 95 -10.70 -17.71 -2.67
N MET A 96 -9.62 -17.11 -2.18
CA MET A 96 -8.83 -16.16 -2.97
C MET A 96 -8.34 -16.75 -4.29
N TYR A 97 -7.71 -17.90 -4.29
CA TYR A 97 -7.21 -18.51 -5.53
C TYR A 97 -8.32 -19.07 -6.42
N GLU A 98 -9.47 -19.45 -5.88
CA GLU A 98 -10.64 -19.85 -6.68
C GLU A 98 -11.19 -18.63 -7.44
N VAL A 99 -11.37 -17.51 -6.76
CA VAL A 99 -11.87 -16.25 -7.34
C VAL A 99 -10.90 -15.73 -8.40
N LEU A 100 -9.61 -15.63 -8.08
CA LEU A 100 -8.59 -15.15 -9.02
C LEU A 100 -8.49 -16.05 -10.26
N TRP A 101 -8.37 -17.37 -10.05
CA TRP A 101 -8.24 -18.34 -11.15
C TRP A 101 -9.46 -18.35 -12.06
N LYS A 102 -10.67 -18.36 -11.49
CA LYS A 102 -11.92 -18.31 -12.23
C LYS A 102 -11.99 -17.09 -13.12
N ASN A 103 -11.68 -15.92 -12.58
CA ASN A 103 -11.66 -14.67 -13.34
C ASN A 103 -10.61 -14.67 -14.47
N CYS A 104 -9.43 -15.24 -14.23
CA CYS A 104 -8.42 -15.41 -15.27
C CYS A 104 -8.91 -16.30 -16.42
N ILE A 105 -9.52 -17.44 -16.10
CA ILE A 105 -9.95 -18.42 -17.13
C ILE A 105 -11.19 -17.93 -17.90
N GLU A 106 -12.23 -17.49 -17.20
CA GLU A 106 -13.49 -17.06 -17.82
C GLU A 106 -13.29 -15.84 -18.73
N ASN A 107 -12.35 -14.95 -18.36
CA ASN A 107 -12.09 -13.74 -19.11
C ASN A 107 -10.81 -13.83 -19.97
N GLN A 108 -10.11 -14.95 -20.00
CA GLN A 108 -8.83 -15.11 -20.69
C GLN A 108 -7.84 -14.00 -20.29
N ALA A 109 -7.78 -13.67 -18.99
CA ALA A 109 -6.98 -12.60 -18.48
C ALA A 109 -5.54 -13.04 -18.18
N ASP A 110 -4.58 -12.16 -18.40
CA ASP A 110 -3.18 -12.37 -18.04
C ASP A 110 -2.90 -12.04 -16.58
N ILE A 111 -3.71 -11.13 -16.02
CA ILE A 111 -3.60 -10.70 -14.62
C ILE A 111 -5.01 -10.54 -14.03
N ALA A 112 -5.22 -11.10 -12.83
CA ALA A 112 -6.38 -10.79 -11.98
C ALA A 112 -5.89 -10.16 -10.67
N VAL A 113 -6.61 -9.16 -10.17
CA VAL A 113 -6.26 -8.35 -8.99
C VAL A 113 -7.42 -8.33 -8.02
N VAL A 114 -7.14 -8.52 -6.72
CA VAL A 114 -8.13 -8.41 -5.63
C VAL A 114 -7.76 -7.27 -4.67
N ASN A 115 -8.73 -6.83 -3.88
CA ASN A 115 -8.51 -5.92 -2.77
C ASN A 115 -7.89 -6.66 -1.56
N LYS A 116 -7.52 -5.87 -0.53
CA LYS A 116 -6.86 -6.39 0.67
C LYS A 116 -7.44 -5.84 1.95
N PHE A 117 -7.17 -6.52 3.03
CA PHE A 117 -7.32 -6.02 4.39
C PHE A 117 -5.97 -5.59 4.94
N ILE A 118 -5.92 -4.44 5.57
CA ILE A 118 -4.78 -4.01 6.39
C ILE A 118 -5.05 -4.40 7.83
N ASN A 119 -4.18 -5.21 8.40
CA ASN A 119 -4.35 -5.81 9.71
C ASN A 119 -3.30 -5.26 10.69
N HIS A 120 -3.75 -4.44 11.61
CA HIS A 120 -2.98 -4.04 12.78
C HIS A 120 -3.22 -5.02 13.92
N GLU A 121 -2.43 -4.92 15.00
CA GLU A 121 -2.57 -5.80 16.15
C GLU A 121 -3.99 -5.82 16.75
N LYS A 122 -4.72 -4.70 16.70
CA LYS A 122 -6.04 -4.52 17.33
C LYS A 122 -7.14 -4.03 16.40
N SER A 123 -6.85 -3.80 15.14
CA SER A 123 -7.81 -3.28 14.17
C SER A 123 -7.54 -3.84 12.78
N GLN A 124 -8.60 -3.89 11.99
CA GLN A 124 -8.56 -4.27 10.58
C GLN A 124 -9.43 -3.31 9.80
N TYR A 125 -8.99 -2.94 8.61
CA TYR A 125 -9.82 -2.23 7.64
C TYR A 125 -9.55 -2.74 6.23
N GLN A 126 -10.53 -2.58 5.36
CA GLN A 126 -10.40 -2.93 3.96
C GLN A 126 -9.74 -1.77 3.21
N ASP A 127 -8.69 -2.10 2.46
CA ASP A 127 -8.01 -1.20 1.53
C ASP A 127 -8.40 -1.59 0.11
N VAL A 128 -9.17 -0.73 -0.54
CA VAL A 128 -9.74 -0.99 -1.86
C VAL A 128 -8.97 -0.24 -2.93
N LEU A 129 -8.89 -0.82 -4.12
CA LEU A 129 -8.35 -0.16 -5.29
C LEU A 129 -9.27 0.99 -5.71
N HIS A 130 -8.69 2.12 -6.05
CA HIS A 130 -9.43 3.28 -6.57
C HIS A 130 -9.64 3.21 -8.09
N VAL A 131 -9.56 2.02 -8.64
CA VAL A 131 -9.89 1.70 -10.04
C VAL A 131 -11.12 0.80 -10.01
N LEU A 132 -12.12 1.13 -10.81
CA LEU A 132 -13.38 0.40 -10.79
C LEU A 132 -13.17 -1.08 -11.09
N PRO A 133 -13.93 -1.98 -10.44
CA PRO A 133 -13.93 -3.39 -10.80
C PRO A 133 -14.37 -3.59 -12.25
N GLY A 134 -13.71 -4.50 -12.97
CA GLY A 134 -14.03 -4.75 -14.36
C GLY A 134 -12.93 -5.48 -15.13
N ILE A 135 -13.17 -5.66 -16.42
CA ILE A 135 -12.23 -6.28 -17.36
C ILE A 135 -11.66 -5.17 -18.23
N TYR A 136 -10.34 -5.09 -18.31
CA TYR A 136 -9.61 -4.04 -18.99
C TYR A 136 -8.68 -4.62 -20.05
N GLU A 137 -8.87 -4.19 -21.29
CA GLU A 137 -8.05 -4.57 -22.43
C GLU A 137 -6.84 -3.63 -22.57
N LYS A 138 -5.72 -4.14 -23.06
CA LYS A 138 -4.50 -3.35 -23.31
C LYS A 138 -4.76 -2.05 -24.09
N ASN A 139 -5.71 -2.10 -25.02
CA ASN A 139 -5.96 -1.01 -25.96
C ASN A 139 -7.00 0.01 -25.48
N ASP A 140 -7.71 -0.23 -24.38
CA ASP A 140 -8.66 0.73 -23.83
C ASP A 140 -7.98 1.87 -23.05
N GLY A 141 -6.70 1.67 -22.72
CA GLY A 141 -5.86 2.66 -22.04
C GLY A 141 -6.16 2.82 -20.55
N VAL A 142 -7.12 2.09 -19.99
CA VAL A 142 -7.50 2.23 -18.57
C VAL A 142 -6.36 1.79 -17.66
N VAL A 143 -5.70 0.67 -17.96
CA VAL A 143 -4.58 0.17 -17.15
C VAL A 143 -3.45 1.20 -17.10
N VAL A 144 -2.99 1.71 -18.26
CA VAL A 144 -1.87 2.66 -18.32
C VAL A 144 -2.19 3.99 -17.62
N LYS A 145 -3.45 4.45 -17.72
CA LYS A 145 -3.92 5.66 -17.04
C LYS A 145 -4.00 5.52 -15.53
N ASN A 146 -4.06 4.29 -15.02
CA ASN A 146 -4.18 3.99 -13.59
C ASN A 146 -2.94 3.27 -13.01
N ILE A 147 -1.82 3.26 -13.70
CA ILE A 147 -0.52 2.85 -13.16
C ILE A 147 -0.04 3.92 -12.18
N ILE A 148 0.47 3.52 -11.01
CA ILE A 148 0.96 4.34 -9.89
C ILE A 148 -0.17 5.17 -9.26
N TYR A 149 -0.83 6.02 -10.03
CA TYR A 149 -1.94 6.88 -9.63
C TYR A 149 -3.14 6.68 -10.54
N THR A 150 -4.32 7.02 -10.07
CA THR A 150 -5.54 7.12 -10.88
C THR A 150 -5.36 8.13 -12.04
N GLU A 151 -6.24 8.09 -13.04
CA GLU A 151 -6.17 8.97 -14.20
C GLU A 151 -6.14 10.46 -13.81
N ASP A 152 -6.89 10.83 -12.77
CA ASP A 152 -6.97 12.21 -12.24
C ASP A 152 -5.91 12.53 -11.17
N TYR A 153 -4.98 11.61 -10.91
CA TYR A 153 -3.92 11.73 -9.91
C TYR A 153 -4.41 11.92 -8.46
N SER A 154 -5.69 11.72 -8.20
CA SER A 154 -6.27 11.96 -6.87
C SER A 154 -5.93 10.88 -5.85
N GLU A 155 -5.75 9.63 -6.31
CA GLU A 155 -5.52 8.46 -5.47
C GLU A 155 -4.42 7.56 -6.03
N ARG A 156 -4.04 6.54 -5.28
CA ARG A 156 -3.20 5.45 -5.81
C ARG A 156 -4.00 4.65 -6.83
N GLY A 157 -3.36 4.31 -7.93
CA GLY A 157 -3.93 3.49 -8.97
C GLY A 157 -3.88 2.00 -8.65
N ILE A 158 -3.59 1.18 -9.66
CA ILE A 158 -3.44 -0.27 -9.48
C ILE A 158 -2.26 -0.55 -8.56
N SER A 159 -2.49 -1.34 -7.52
CA SER A 159 -1.49 -1.70 -6.51
C SER A 159 -0.23 -2.30 -7.15
N PRO A 160 0.99 -1.91 -6.71
CA PRO A 160 2.24 -2.51 -7.17
C PRO A 160 2.57 -3.85 -6.49
N ASN A 161 1.72 -4.33 -5.60
CA ASN A 161 2.00 -5.55 -4.85
C ASN A 161 1.91 -6.78 -5.75
N LEU A 162 2.81 -7.76 -5.56
CA LEU A 162 2.74 -9.05 -6.24
C LEU A 162 1.66 -9.97 -5.63
N TRP A 163 1.45 -9.86 -4.33
CA TRP A 163 0.70 -10.82 -3.53
C TRP A 163 -0.84 -10.67 -3.60
N ASP A 164 -1.39 -9.57 -4.07
CA ASP A 164 -2.82 -9.36 -4.31
C ASP A 164 -3.25 -9.72 -5.74
N LYS A 165 -2.40 -10.49 -6.45
CA LYS A 165 -2.59 -10.80 -7.87
C LYS A 165 -2.34 -12.25 -8.22
N LEU A 166 -2.94 -12.65 -9.33
CA LEU A 166 -2.62 -13.88 -10.05
C LEU A 166 -2.15 -13.49 -11.45
N PHE A 167 -0.99 -14.02 -11.85
CA PHE A 167 -0.35 -13.70 -13.12
C PHE A 167 -0.24 -14.92 -14.01
N LYS A 168 -0.44 -14.76 -15.30
CA LYS A 168 -0.05 -15.76 -16.27
C LYS A 168 1.46 -15.99 -16.21
N ARG A 169 1.89 -17.27 -16.11
CA ARG A 169 3.28 -17.62 -15.83
C ARG A 169 4.27 -17.02 -16.83
N GLU A 170 3.99 -17.11 -18.13
CA GLU A 170 4.88 -16.59 -19.16
C GLU A 170 5.10 -15.07 -19.06
N LEU A 171 4.06 -14.31 -18.67
CA LEU A 171 4.15 -12.87 -18.47
C LEU A 171 5.03 -12.53 -17.27
N ILE A 172 4.76 -13.12 -16.11
CA ILE A 172 5.51 -12.78 -14.89
C ILE A 172 6.96 -13.24 -14.93
N LEU A 173 7.26 -14.36 -15.60
CA LEU A 173 8.62 -14.82 -15.82
C LEU A 173 9.45 -13.79 -16.57
N LEU A 174 8.89 -13.17 -17.61
CA LEU A 174 9.58 -12.16 -18.42
C LEU A 174 9.97 -10.95 -17.55
N HIS A 175 9.04 -10.44 -16.74
CA HIS A 175 9.24 -9.21 -15.99
C HIS A 175 10.04 -9.41 -14.70
N GLN A 176 9.83 -10.51 -14.00
CA GLN A 176 10.58 -10.83 -12.78
C GLN A 176 12.06 -11.08 -13.08
N ALA A 177 12.37 -11.78 -14.20
CA ALA A 177 13.76 -12.00 -14.63
C ALA A 177 14.46 -10.71 -15.09
N GLY A 178 13.70 -9.68 -15.48
CA GLY A 178 14.23 -8.39 -15.94
C GLY A 178 14.65 -7.44 -14.81
N ILE A 179 14.37 -7.78 -13.55
CA ILE A 179 14.71 -6.93 -12.41
C ILE A 179 16.22 -7.01 -12.16
N ASP A 180 16.87 -5.84 -12.05
CA ASP A 180 18.27 -5.77 -11.65
C ASP A 180 18.42 -6.23 -10.19
N GLU A 181 19.19 -7.28 -9.94
CA GLU A 181 19.39 -7.88 -8.61
C GLU A 181 19.96 -6.89 -7.57
N ARG A 182 20.52 -5.76 -8.01
CA ARG A 182 20.97 -4.68 -7.14
C ARG A 182 19.81 -3.86 -6.61
N THR A 183 18.64 -3.93 -7.23
CA THR A 183 17.44 -3.21 -6.77
C THR A 183 16.90 -3.92 -5.53
N LYS A 184 17.00 -3.24 -4.40
CA LYS A 184 16.56 -3.72 -3.08
C LYS A 184 15.45 -2.84 -2.50
N PHE A 185 14.75 -2.10 -3.36
CA PHE A 185 13.71 -1.17 -3.00
C PHE A 185 12.68 -1.11 -4.12
N ALA A 186 11.41 -1.31 -3.78
CA ALA A 186 10.28 -1.26 -4.72
C ALA A 186 10.47 -2.16 -5.97
N GLU A 187 11.14 -3.30 -5.81
CA GLU A 187 11.33 -4.28 -6.87
C GLU A 187 10.00 -4.85 -7.37
N ASP A 188 9.01 -4.96 -6.48
CA ASP A 188 7.66 -5.39 -6.81
C ASP A 188 7.00 -4.43 -7.79
N ASP A 189 7.17 -3.11 -7.59
CA ASP A 189 6.64 -2.07 -8.47
C ASP A 189 7.16 -2.24 -9.90
N ILE A 190 8.46 -2.51 -10.04
CA ILE A 190 9.09 -2.71 -11.35
C ILE A 190 8.46 -3.92 -12.05
N CYS A 191 8.34 -5.03 -11.33
CA CYS A 191 7.77 -6.25 -11.86
C CYS A 191 6.31 -6.07 -12.26
N VAL A 192 5.49 -5.58 -11.33
CA VAL A 192 4.03 -5.46 -11.50
C VAL A 192 3.68 -4.44 -12.57
N TYR A 193 4.28 -3.25 -12.54
CA TYR A 193 3.94 -2.22 -13.54
C TYR A 193 4.40 -2.62 -14.94
N SER A 194 5.55 -3.30 -15.06
CA SER A 194 5.97 -3.85 -16.35
C SER A 194 5.01 -4.92 -16.86
N ALA A 195 4.58 -5.83 -15.98
CA ALA A 195 3.62 -6.86 -16.34
C ALA A 195 2.25 -6.27 -16.72
N LEU A 196 1.78 -5.25 -15.99
CA LEU A 196 0.52 -4.56 -16.30
C LEU A 196 0.55 -3.83 -17.65
N LEU A 197 1.69 -3.24 -18.03
CA LEU A 197 1.87 -2.59 -19.33
C LEU A 197 1.87 -3.58 -20.49
N ASP A 198 2.34 -4.80 -20.26
CA ASP A 198 2.43 -5.83 -21.29
C ASP A 198 1.22 -6.77 -21.33
N ALA A 199 0.43 -6.85 -20.28
CA ALA A 199 -0.78 -7.67 -20.22
C ALA A 199 -1.78 -7.28 -21.31
N ASP A 200 -2.31 -8.27 -22.04
CA ASP A 200 -3.39 -8.03 -23.01
C ASP A 200 -4.72 -7.79 -22.31
N ARG A 201 -4.94 -8.45 -21.14
CA ARG A 201 -6.16 -8.29 -20.37
C ARG A 201 -5.91 -8.39 -18.87
N VAL A 202 -6.46 -7.42 -18.11
CA VAL A 202 -6.41 -7.33 -16.66
C VAL A 202 -7.83 -7.34 -16.10
N VAL A 203 -8.09 -8.15 -15.07
CA VAL A 203 -9.36 -8.15 -14.34
C VAL A 203 -9.16 -7.56 -12.95
N ILE A 204 -9.93 -6.55 -12.59
CA ILE A 204 -9.97 -5.98 -11.24
C ILE A 204 -11.24 -6.47 -10.55
N ILE A 205 -11.09 -7.06 -9.38
CA ILE A 205 -12.12 -7.72 -8.59
C ILE A 205 -12.35 -6.91 -7.31
N ASP A 206 -13.61 -6.68 -6.94
CA ASP A 206 -13.98 -5.84 -5.78
C ASP A 206 -13.83 -6.55 -4.43
N GLU A 207 -13.53 -7.84 -4.42
CA GLU A 207 -13.43 -8.63 -3.19
C GLU A 207 -12.06 -8.43 -2.53
N ALA A 208 -12.06 -8.20 -1.20
CA ALA A 208 -10.84 -8.16 -0.38
C ALA A 208 -10.55 -9.56 0.15
N LEU A 209 -9.49 -10.18 -0.38
CA LEU A 209 -9.18 -11.59 -0.13
C LEU A 209 -7.75 -11.82 0.41
N TYR A 210 -6.94 -10.78 0.49
CA TYR A 210 -5.60 -10.82 1.04
C TYR A 210 -5.52 -10.04 2.35
N HIS A 211 -4.80 -10.56 3.34
CA HIS A 211 -4.58 -9.93 4.64
C HIS A 211 -3.13 -9.52 4.81
N TYR A 212 -2.87 -8.23 4.63
CA TYR A 212 -1.56 -7.64 4.89
C TYR A 212 -1.38 -7.34 6.38
N ARG A 213 -0.33 -7.87 6.99
CA ARG A 213 -0.01 -7.68 8.40
C ARG A 213 0.88 -6.48 8.62
N MET A 214 0.43 -5.54 9.44
CA MET A 214 1.24 -4.43 9.91
C MET A 214 1.94 -4.79 11.23
N HIS A 215 3.26 -4.87 11.21
CA HIS A 215 4.08 -5.10 12.41
C HIS A 215 5.38 -4.28 12.38
N ALA A 216 5.98 -4.06 13.57
CA ALA A 216 7.13 -3.17 13.73
C ALA A 216 8.42 -3.66 13.04
N GLU A 217 8.50 -4.95 12.73
CA GLU A 217 9.67 -5.61 12.12
C GLU A 217 9.61 -5.63 10.59
N SER A 218 8.55 -5.05 9.97
CA SER A 218 8.39 -5.00 8.52
C SER A 218 9.54 -4.24 7.85
N VAL A 219 10.16 -4.84 6.84
CA VAL A 219 11.34 -4.31 6.12
C VAL A 219 11.06 -2.94 5.47
N CYS A 220 9.80 -2.65 5.13
CA CYS A 220 9.41 -1.39 4.50
C CYS A 220 9.58 -0.14 5.39
N HIS A 221 9.87 -0.32 6.69
CA HIS A 221 9.87 0.77 7.67
C HIS A 221 11.25 1.21 8.15
N THR A 222 12.34 0.60 7.65
CA THR A 222 13.70 0.92 8.10
C THR A 222 14.53 1.46 6.95
N PRO A 223 14.53 2.76 6.68
CA PRO A 223 15.49 3.38 5.78
C PRO A 223 16.91 3.22 6.32
N ASP A 224 17.86 3.21 5.41
CA ASP A 224 19.29 3.11 5.71
C ASP A 224 20.09 4.16 4.93
N ASP A 225 21.38 4.26 5.19
CA ASP A 225 22.28 5.23 4.56
C ASP A 225 22.34 5.09 3.02
N THR A 226 21.89 3.97 2.47
CA THR A 226 21.87 3.68 1.03
C THR A 226 20.52 3.99 0.36
N TYR A 227 19.57 4.58 1.10
CA TYR A 227 18.20 4.80 0.63
C TYR A 227 18.15 5.56 -0.71
N PHE A 228 18.89 6.66 -0.83
CA PHE A 228 18.90 7.47 -2.06
C PHE A 228 19.53 6.75 -3.24
N GLU A 229 20.51 5.88 -3.02
CA GLU A 229 21.07 5.03 -4.05
C GLU A 229 20.04 4.01 -4.55
N LYS A 230 19.29 3.42 -3.62
CA LYS A 230 18.23 2.45 -3.92
C LYS A 230 17.10 3.08 -4.74
N ILE A 231 16.58 4.24 -4.34
CA ILE A 231 15.54 4.92 -5.12
C ILE A 231 16.04 5.41 -6.48
N ASN A 232 17.33 5.74 -6.62
CA ASN A 232 17.92 6.08 -7.92
C ASN A 232 17.98 4.86 -8.84
N LEU A 233 18.36 3.68 -8.35
CA LEU A 233 18.33 2.44 -9.15
C LEU A 233 16.91 2.10 -9.60
N PHE A 234 15.94 2.18 -8.70
CA PHE A 234 14.52 2.04 -9.02
C PHE A 234 14.10 3.01 -10.13
N TYR A 235 14.41 4.31 -9.97
CA TYR A 235 14.09 5.32 -10.98
C TYR A 235 14.66 5.01 -12.35
N LEU A 236 15.93 4.61 -12.42
CA LEU A 236 16.61 4.32 -13.69
C LEU A 236 15.97 3.14 -14.42
N GLN A 237 15.55 2.09 -13.69
CA GLN A 237 14.86 0.96 -14.28
C GLN A 237 13.46 1.33 -14.76
N MET A 238 12.66 1.97 -13.91
CA MET A 238 11.30 2.41 -14.28
C MET A 238 11.32 3.39 -15.45
N LYS A 239 12.26 4.34 -15.44
CA LYS A 239 12.44 5.29 -16.53
C LYS A 239 12.72 4.57 -17.87
N LYS A 240 13.59 3.56 -17.87
CA LYS A 240 13.88 2.79 -19.08
C LYS A 240 12.61 2.13 -19.62
N ILE A 241 11.87 1.42 -18.76
CA ILE A 241 10.64 0.72 -19.13
C ILE A 241 9.60 1.71 -19.68
N PHE A 242 9.38 2.82 -18.98
CA PHE A 242 8.36 3.79 -19.35
C PHE A 242 8.67 4.56 -20.64
N LEU A 243 9.94 4.84 -20.90
CA LEU A 243 10.36 5.53 -22.15
C LEU A 243 10.21 4.64 -23.40
N GLU A 244 10.18 3.33 -23.25
CA GLU A 244 9.95 2.37 -24.34
C GLU A 244 8.46 2.18 -24.67
N HIS A 245 7.55 2.67 -23.79
CA HIS A 245 6.11 2.55 -23.99
C HIS A 245 5.53 3.68 -24.84
N LYS A 246 4.45 3.40 -25.59
CA LYS A 246 3.76 4.40 -26.46
C LYS A 246 3.23 5.61 -25.68
N ASP A 247 2.87 5.44 -24.41
CA ASP A 247 2.34 6.47 -23.52
C ASP A 247 3.43 7.02 -22.57
N ALA A 248 4.67 7.10 -23.06
CA ALA A 248 5.85 7.47 -22.26
C ALA A 248 5.69 8.79 -21.50
N ASP A 249 5.11 9.81 -22.12
CA ASP A 249 4.93 11.13 -21.48
C ASP A 249 4.07 11.03 -20.21
N LEU A 250 2.92 10.36 -20.30
CA LEU A 250 2.03 10.12 -19.17
C LEU A 250 2.73 9.33 -18.05
N LEU A 251 3.36 8.23 -18.43
CA LEU A 251 4.06 7.36 -17.49
C LEU A 251 5.21 8.08 -16.79
N MET A 252 5.96 8.90 -17.52
CA MET A 252 7.06 9.69 -16.95
C MET A 252 6.57 10.80 -16.01
N GLN A 253 5.42 11.42 -16.28
CA GLN A 253 4.79 12.35 -15.34
C GLN A 253 4.42 11.65 -14.02
N LYS A 254 3.77 10.49 -14.10
CA LYS A 254 3.42 9.69 -12.92
C LYS A 254 4.67 9.24 -12.15
N LEU A 255 5.72 8.81 -12.86
CA LEU A 255 6.99 8.41 -12.24
C LEU A 255 7.65 9.58 -11.51
N LYS A 256 7.68 10.79 -12.10
CA LYS A 256 8.24 11.98 -11.44
C LYS A 256 7.54 12.29 -10.11
N LYS A 257 6.20 12.26 -10.12
CA LYS A 257 5.41 12.45 -8.89
C LYS A 257 5.73 11.37 -7.86
N TYR A 258 5.80 10.12 -8.27
CA TYR A 258 6.13 8.99 -7.39
C TYR A 258 7.53 9.14 -6.77
N MET A 259 8.51 9.52 -7.59
CA MET A 259 9.87 9.78 -7.10
C MET A 259 9.94 10.92 -6.09
N LEU A 260 9.13 11.98 -6.27
CA LEU A 260 9.08 13.08 -5.32
C LEU A 260 8.61 12.61 -3.93
N GLU A 261 7.64 11.70 -3.86
CA GLU A 261 7.22 11.10 -2.58
C GLU A 261 8.37 10.34 -1.90
N PHE A 262 9.13 9.55 -2.66
CA PHE A 262 10.28 8.83 -2.10
C PHE A 262 11.38 9.80 -1.63
N VAL A 263 11.67 10.84 -2.40
CA VAL A 263 12.66 11.85 -2.00
C VAL A 263 12.23 12.55 -0.70
N LEU A 264 10.98 12.99 -0.59
CA LEU A 264 10.45 13.63 0.62
C LEU A 264 10.51 12.68 1.83
N ARG A 265 10.16 11.41 1.63
CA ARG A 265 10.27 10.39 2.68
C ARG A 265 11.72 10.20 3.11
N GLY A 266 12.65 10.09 2.16
CA GLY A 266 14.08 9.96 2.44
C GLY A 266 14.67 11.15 3.16
N VAL A 267 14.31 12.38 2.78
CA VAL A 267 14.74 13.60 3.47
C VAL A 267 14.24 13.62 4.91
N ASN A 268 12.94 13.41 5.13
CA ASN A 268 12.38 13.38 6.48
C ASN A 268 13.06 12.32 7.36
N TYR A 269 13.41 11.20 6.78
CA TYR A 269 14.08 10.12 7.48
C TYR A 269 15.55 10.44 7.78
N SER A 270 16.34 10.83 6.78
CA SER A 270 17.78 11.10 6.92
C SER A 270 18.12 12.16 7.96
N PHE A 271 17.18 13.08 8.20
CA PHE A 271 17.31 14.12 9.21
C PHE A 271 16.65 13.76 10.56
N GLY A 272 16.22 12.49 10.75
CA GLY A 272 15.60 12.03 11.99
C GLY A 272 14.19 12.54 12.23
N PHE A 273 13.52 13.06 11.20
CA PHE A 273 12.15 13.59 11.27
C PHE A 273 11.07 12.52 11.04
N SER A 274 11.38 11.26 11.19
CA SER A 274 10.42 10.15 11.02
C SER A 274 9.21 10.25 11.96
N LYS A 275 9.39 10.87 13.14
CA LYS A 275 8.29 11.15 14.09
C LYS A 275 7.68 12.55 13.91
N HIS A 276 8.43 13.47 13.34
CA HIS A 276 8.03 14.86 13.09
C HIS A 276 8.62 15.29 11.74
N PRO A 277 7.96 15.02 10.61
CA PRO A 277 8.50 15.31 9.30
C PRO A 277 8.79 16.80 9.15
N LEU A 278 9.98 17.15 8.64
CA LEU A 278 10.37 18.52 8.36
C LEU A 278 9.44 19.15 7.33
N ILE A 279 9.01 18.35 6.38
CA ILE A 279 8.08 18.73 5.32
C ILE A 279 6.83 17.88 5.51
N PRO A 280 5.70 18.46 5.95
CA PRO A 280 4.45 17.74 6.03
C PRO A 280 4.03 17.26 4.64
N PHE A 281 3.53 16.04 4.56
CA PHE A 281 3.02 15.52 3.29
C PHE A 281 1.71 16.22 2.91
N PHE A 282 0.82 16.45 3.90
CA PHE A 282 -0.45 17.14 3.72
C PHE A 282 -0.36 18.59 4.23
N ILE A 283 -0.87 19.51 3.42
CA ILE A 283 -0.92 20.93 3.75
C ILE A 283 -2.29 21.27 4.33
N PRO A 284 -2.36 21.92 5.52
CA PRO A 284 -3.64 22.38 6.04
C PRO A 284 -4.34 23.34 5.07
N PRO A 285 -5.67 23.31 4.99
CA PRO A 285 -6.44 24.17 4.11
C PRO A 285 -6.57 25.59 4.70
N TYR A 286 -5.46 26.33 4.70
CA TYR A 286 -5.38 27.67 5.31
C TYR A 286 -6.39 28.65 4.75
N GLU A 287 -6.79 28.51 3.49
CA GLU A 287 -7.74 29.43 2.85
C GLU A 287 -9.15 29.30 3.45
N ILE A 288 -9.64 28.06 3.66
CA ILE A 288 -10.94 27.85 4.30
C ILE A 288 -10.92 28.30 5.76
N LEU A 289 -9.81 28.11 6.47
CA LEU A 289 -9.65 28.59 7.84
C LEU A 289 -9.69 30.12 7.89
N LYS A 290 -8.97 30.79 6.98
CA LYS A 290 -8.93 32.24 6.87
C LYS A 290 -10.27 32.84 6.46
N SER A 291 -10.94 32.29 5.46
CA SER A 291 -12.23 32.78 4.98
C SER A 291 -13.34 32.68 6.03
N ASN A 292 -13.22 31.71 6.96
CA ASN A 292 -14.14 31.55 8.08
C ASN A 292 -13.65 32.21 9.39
N ASN A 293 -12.57 33.01 9.34
CA ASN A 293 -11.95 33.70 10.48
C ASN A 293 -11.58 32.77 11.65
N VAL A 294 -11.22 31.52 11.36
CA VAL A 294 -10.84 30.53 12.39
C VAL A 294 -9.44 30.83 12.90
N LYS A 295 -9.31 30.97 14.22
CA LYS A 295 -8.04 31.09 14.95
C LYS A 295 -7.87 29.93 15.92
N ASN A 296 -8.92 29.62 16.67
CA ASN A 296 -8.97 28.49 17.61
C ASN A 296 -9.64 27.31 16.94
N VAL A 297 -8.86 26.31 16.52
CA VAL A 297 -9.37 25.15 15.79
C VAL A 297 -9.39 23.90 16.67
N VAL A 298 -10.48 23.15 16.61
CA VAL A 298 -10.50 21.74 17.00
C VAL A 298 -10.10 20.94 15.78
N LEU A 299 -9.07 20.11 15.91
CA LEU A 299 -8.66 19.18 14.87
C LEU A 299 -9.32 17.82 15.09
N TYR A 300 -10.11 17.36 14.15
CA TYR A 300 -10.73 16.04 14.17
C TYR A 300 -10.00 15.08 13.23
N GLY A 301 -9.54 13.96 13.78
CA GLY A 301 -8.75 12.95 13.06
C GLY A 301 -7.29 12.98 13.47
N ALA A 302 -6.75 11.83 13.89
CA ALA A 302 -5.36 11.66 14.30
C ALA A 302 -4.58 10.70 13.38
N GLY A 303 -5.16 10.37 12.23
CA GLY A 303 -4.47 9.70 11.15
C GLY A 303 -3.40 10.60 10.51
N ARG A 304 -2.82 10.17 9.38
CA ARG A 304 -1.70 10.86 8.73
C ARG A 304 -1.99 12.33 8.42
N VAL A 305 -3.16 12.63 7.85
CA VAL A 305 -3.58 14.02 7.55
C VAL A 305 -3.59 14.87 8.81
N GLY A 306 -4.22 14.36 9.89
CA GLY A 306 -4.32 15.08 11.15
C GLY A 306 -2.99 15.30 11.83
N GLN A 307 -2.06 14.36 11.74
CA GLN A 307 -0.71 14.50 12.28
C GLN A 307 0.06 15.61 11.56
N ASP A 308 0.00 15.63 10.23
CA ASP A 308 0.65 16.68 9.43
C ASP A 308 0.03 18.07 9.69
N TYR A 309 -1.30 18.14 9.80
CA TYR A 309 -1.99 19.40 10.12
C TYR A 309 -1.64 19.88 11.53
N TYR A 310 -1.68 18.99 12.52
CA TYR A 310 -1.29 19.32 13.90
C TYR A 310 0.11 19.89 13.96
N GLN A 311 1.07 19.24 13.30
CA GLN A 311 2.45 19.70 13.26
C GLN A 311 2.59 21.05 12.56
N ALA A 312 1.93 21.24 11.42
CA ALA A 312 1.96 22.52 10.71
C ALA A 312 1.39 23.66 11.57
N PHE A 313 0.35 23.39 12.36
CA PHE A 313 -0.24 24.37 13.26
C PHE A 313 0.65 24.68 14.47
N GLN A 314 1.44 23.72 14.99
CA GLN A 314 2.40 23.98 16.07
C GLN A 314 3.44 25.05 15.72
N THR A 315 3.76 25.23 14.44
CA THR A 315 4.68 26.25 13.94
C THR A 315 3.95 27.51 13.44
N SER A 316 2.63 27.48 13.37
CA SER A 316 1.79 28.61 12.95
C SER A 316 1.72 29.69 14.02
N LYS A 317 1.72 30.95 13.61
CA LYS A 317 1.44 32.11 14.48
C LYS A 317 -0.03 32.56 14.43
N TYR A 318 -0.85 31.89 13.63
CA TYR A 318 -2.18 32.36 13.29
C TYR A 318 -3.29 31.39 13.66
N ILE A 319 -2.96 30.13 13.88
CA ILE A 319 -3.92 29.07 14.20
C ILE A 319 -3.44 28.36 15.46
N ASP A 320 -4.32 28.29 16.46
CA ASP A 320 -4.11 27.55 17.70
C ASP A 320 -5.00 26.31 17.71
N VAL A 321 -4.39 25.12 17.88
CA VAL A 321 -5.15 23.87 18.08
C VAL A 321 -5.54 23.79 19.54
N VAL A 322 -6.81 24.08 19.80
CA VAL A 322 -7.37 24.07 21.18
C VAL A 322 -7.78 22.69 21.66
N ALA A 323 -8.04 21.76 20.75
CA ALA A 323 -8.18 20.35 21.03
C ALA A 323 -7.86 19.52 19.77
N TRP A 324 -7.36 18.30 19.98
CA TRP A 324 -7.16 17.31 18.93
C TRP A 324 -7.91 16.04 19.31
N VAL A 325 -8.85 15.59 18.49
CA VAL A 325 -9.76 14.51 18.85
C VAL A 325 -9.81 13.42 17.80
N ASP A 326 -10.01 12.19 18.24
CA ASP A 326 -10.21 11.03 17.37
C ASP A 326 -11.04 9.95 18.07
N ARG A 327 -11.76 9.12 17.32
CA ARG A 327 -12.50 7.96 17.87
C ARG A 327 -11.55 6.91 18.47
N GLN A 328 -10.36 6.78 17.91
CA GLN A 328 -9.30 5.86 18.38
C GLN A 328 -8.29 6.55 19.30
N TYR A 329 -8.73 7.58 20.04
CA TYR A 329 -7.86 8.44 20.84
C TYR A 329 -6.97 7.69 21.83
N GLU A 330 -7.44 6.56 22.39
CA GLU A 330 -6.63 5.77 23.32
C GLU A 330 -5.37 5.17 22.66
N ASP A 331 -5.49 4.74 21.39
CA ASP A 331 -4.35 4.16 20.66
C ASP A 331 -3.34 5.24 20.32
N TYR A 332 -3.79 6.44 19.94
CA TYR A 332 -2.90 7.58 19.69
C TYR A 332 -2.24 8.11 20.97
N ARG A 333 -2.96 8.12 22.10
CA ARG A 333 -2.37 8.44 23.42
C ARG A 333 -1.26 7.47 23.84
N ARG A 334 -1.44 6.18 23.58
CA ARG A 334 -0.39 5.16 23.83
C ARG A 334 0.88 5.41 22.99
N GLN A 335 0.73 6.06 21.84
CA GLN A 335 1.84 6.49 20.98
C GLN A 335 2.42 7.86 21.40
N GLY A 336 1.92 8.46 22.47
CA GLY A 336 2.40 9.74 23.01
C GLY A 336 1.79 10.99 22.34
N MET A 337 0.70 10.84 21.58
CA MET A 337 0.02 11.98 20.96
C MET A 337 -1.02 12.58 21.90
N PRO A 338 -1.19 13.94 21.94
CA PRO A 338 -2.15 14.60 22.80
C PRO A 338 -3.56 14.60 22.19
N VAL A 339 -4.08 13.40 21.95
CA VAL A 339 -5.40 13.20 21.30
C VAL A 339 -6.45 12.86 22.35
N ASP A 340 -7.61 13.51 22.29
CA ASP A 340 -8.72 13.34 23.21
C ASP A 340 -9.89 12.58 22.57
N ALA A 341 -10.83 12.13 23.42
CA ALA A 341 -12.07 11.54 22.95
C ALA A 341 -12.94 12.58 22.21
N VAL A 342 -13.69 12.14 21.21
CA VAL A 342 -14.54 13.02 20.39
C VAL A 342 -15.55 13.80 21.23
N GLU A 343 -16.08 13.20 22.29
CA GLU A 343 -17.06 13.80 23.20
C GLU A 343 -16.50 15.02 23.95
N SER A 344 -15.18 15.18 24.01
CA SER A 344 -14.56 16.35 24.64
C SER A 344 -14.82 17.65 23.88
N ILE A 345 -15.15 17.59 22.59
CA ILE A 345 -15.43 18.75 21.72
C ILE A 345 -16.49 19.67 22.32
N VAL A 346 -17.56 19.12 22.92
CA VAL A 346 -18.67 19.91 23.48
C VAL A 346 -18.26 20.80 24.64
N LYS A 347 -17.05 20.63 25.19
CA LYS A 347 -16.52 21.39 26.32
C LYS A 347 -15.47 22.41 25.90
N VAL A 348 -15.14 22.48 24.60
CA VAL A 348 -14.06 23.30 24.06
C VAL A 348 -14.65 24.46 23.28
N GLU A 349 -14.28 25.69 23.64
CA GLU A 349 -14.59 26.87 22.82
C GLU A 349 -13.65 26.89 21.61
N CYS A 350 -14.22 26.95 20.41
CA CYS A 350 -13.45 27.01 19.17
C CYS A 350 -14.20 27.84 18.11
N ASP A 351 -13.43 28.34 17.14
CA ASP A 351 -13.97 29.07 15.99
C ASP A 351 -14.38 28.12 14.86
N GLY A 352 -13.80 26.90 14.83
CA GLY A 352 -14.10 25.88 13.84
C GLY A 352 -13.57 24.52 14.19
N ILE A 353 -14.16 23.48 13.61
CA ILE A 353 -13.71 22.09 13.70
C ILE A 353 -13.24 21.66 12.32
N LEU A 354 -11.93 21.46 12.18
CA LEU A 354 -11.33 21.00 10.94
C LEU A 354 -11.25 19.46 10.92
N ILE A 355 -11.96 18.86 9.98
CA ILE A 355 -11.98 17.41 9.77
C ILE A 355 -10.81 17.03 8.88
N ALA A 356 -9.80 16.38 9.45
CA ALA A 356 -8.52 16.03 8.82
C ALA A 356 -8.54 14.59 8.29
N VAL A 357 -9.29 14.36 7.21
CA VAL A 357 -9.39 13.09 6.49
C VAL A 357 -9.38 13.33 5.00
N GLU A 358 -8.84 12.38 4.22
CA GLU A 358 -8.75 12.47 2.76
C GLU A 358 -10.09 12.20 2.07
N ASN A 359 -10.85 11.25 2.57
CA ASN A 359 -12.05 10.72 1.92
C ASN A 359 -13.28 11.58 2.23
N ALA A 360 -13.96 12.07 1.18
CA ALA A 360 -15.16 12.91 1.31
C ALA A 360 -16.32 12.20 2.01
N GLU A 361 -16.57 10.94 1.71
CA GLU A 361 -17.66 10.17 2.34
C GLU A 361 -17.40 9.97 3.82
N LEU A 362 -16.14 9.76 4.22
CA LEU A 362 -15.75 9.68 5.62
C LEU A 362 -15.95 11.04 6.30
N ALA A 363 -15.56 12.13 5.64
CA ALA A 363 -15.77 13.49 6.16
C ALA A 363 -17.27 13.77 6.39
N ASP A 364 -18.13 13.39 5.46
CA ASP A 364 -19.59 13.57 5.59
C ASP A 364 -20.19 12.72 6.71
N ARG A 365 -19.70 11.49 6.90
CA ARG A 365 -20.11 10.66 8.05
C ARG A 365 -19.68 11.28 9.38
N ILE A 366 -18.48 11.85 9.44
CA ILE A 366 -17.97 12.55 10.62
C ILE A 366 -18.84 13.79 10.89
N LYS A 367 -19.12 14.63 9.88
CA LYS A 367 -20.00 15.79 10.01
C LYS A 367 -21.37 15.42 10.60
N LYS A 368 -22.02 14.40 10.05
CA LYS A 368 -23.31 13.91 10.58
C LYS A 368 -23.22 13.50 12.04
N SER A 369 -22.19 12.74 12.41
CA SER A 369 -21.95 12.32 13.79
C SER A 369 -21.73 13.49 14.74
N LEU A 370 -21.03 14.54 14.30
CA LEU A 370 -20.80 15.75 15.11
C LEU A 370 -22.09 16.58 15.27
N ILE A 371 -22.92 16.66 14.24
CA ILE A 371 -24.25 17.31 14.32
C ILE A 371 -25.14 16.56 15.31
N GLU A 372 -25.14 15.24 15.33
CA GLU A 372 -25.86 14.42 16.31
C GLU A 372 -25.36 14.66 17.73
N LEU A 373 -24.11 15.03 17.94
CA LEU A 373 -23.56 15.48 19.22
C LEU A 373 -23.95 16.92 19.62
N GLY A 374 -24.70 17.62 18.77
CA GLY A 374 -25.17 18.98 19.00
C GLY A 374 -24.23 20.08 18.51
N ILE A 375 -23.22 19.74 17.72
CA ILE A 375 -22.32 20.71 17.11
C ILE A 375 -23.01 21.39 15.92
N GLN A 376 -22.86 22.71 15.81
CA GLN A 376 -23.43 23.49 14.71
C GLN A 376 -22.70 23.18 13.40
N GLU A 377 -23.42 22.91 12.33
CA GLU A 377 -22.88 22.63 11.01
C GLU A 377 -21.99 23.76 10.47
N THR A 378 -22.29 25.00 10.80
CA THR A 378 -21.58 26.21 10.34
C THR A 378 -20.11 26.28 10.74
N ILE A 379 -19.69 25.55 11.79
CA ILE A 379 -18.29 25.48 12.24
C ILE A 379 -17.57 24.22 11.79
N LEU A 380 -18.25 23.32 11.07
CA LEU A 380 -17.64 22.07 10.56
C LEU A 380 -16.96 22.31 9.21
N LEU A 381 -15.64 22.28 9.20
CA LEU A 381 -14.82 22.56 8.04
C LEU A 381 -14.19 21.28 7.51
N TRP A 382 -14.28 21.09 6.22
CA TRP A 382 -13.53 20.07 5.49
C TRP A 382 -13.26 20.55 4.07
N GLU A 383 -12.07 20.29 3.60
CA GLU A 383 -11.67 20.45 2.21
C GLU A 383 -10.80 19.25 1.84
N LYS A 384 -10.85 18.80 0.58
CA LYS A 384 -9.99 17.73 0.11
C LYS A 384 -8.53 18.08 0.40
N SER A 385 -7.83 17.18 1.09
CA SER A 385 -6.44 17.41 1.50
C SER A 385 -5.55 17.61 0.29
N ARG A 386 -4.76 18.69 0.30
CA ARG A 386 -3.69 18.92 -0.67
C ARG A 386 -2.38 18.36 -0.13
N THR A 387 -1.61 17.73 -1.00
CA THR A 387 -0.24 17.32 -0.66
C THR A 387 0.75 18.41 -1.08
N VAL A 388 1.92 18.45 -0.44
CA VAL A 388 3.03 19.30 -0.90
C VAL A 388 3.35 19.02 -2.36
N ILE A 389 3.23 17.76 -2.77
CA ILE A 389 3.46 17.32 -4.14
C ILE A 389 2.45 17.94 -5.11
N SER A 390 1.15 17.87 -4.81
CA SER A 390 0.11 18.48 -5.66
C SER A 390 0.27 20.01 -5.77
N SER A 391 0.69 20.66 -4.69
CA SER A 391 0.94 22.12 -4.69
C SER A 391 2.16 22.50 -5.52
N LEU A 392 3.22 21.68 -5.52
CA LEU A 392 4.39 21.91 -6.39
C LEU A 392 4.07 21.63 -7.86
N GLU A 393 3.16 20.72 -8.15
CA GLU A 393 2.69 20.48 -9.53
C GLU A 393 1.91 21.67 -10.09
N ASP A 394 1.05 22.29 -9.27
CA ASP A 394 0.29 23.50 -9.65
C ASP A 394 1.22 24.70 -9.97
N GLU A 395 2.44 24.74 -9.41
CA GLU A 395 3.44 25.78 -9.64
C GLU A 395 4.40 25.45 -10.81
N LEU A 396 4.54 24.18 -11.18
CA LEU A 396 5.52 23.71 -12.17
C LEU A 396 4.90 23.39 -13.55
N LEU A 397 3.58 23.37 -13.66
CA LEU A 397 2.80 23.21 -14.90
C LEU A 397 2.20 24.54 -15.36
#